data_d1b19c900e659147e413dcafd8de5a83
#
_entry.id   d1b19c900e659147e413dcafd8de5a83
#
_cell.length_a   1.000
_cell.length_b   1.000
_cell.length_c   1.000
_cell.angle_alpha   90.00
_cell.angle_beta   90.00
_cell.angle_gamma   90.00
#
_symmetry.space_group_name_H-M   'P 1'
#
loop_
_entity.id
_entity.type
_entity.pdbx_description
1 polymer ?
#
loop_
_entity_poly.entity_id
_entity_poly.type
_entity_poly.pdbx_seq_one_letter_code
_entity_poly.pdbx_strand_id
1 'polypeptide(L)'
;GIRGVQDAKTGRSVIELAESFRPDIAVMDILMPGINGIDAMKEIRRTNNHTVFIVMSAYDKFDYAKEAIKLGVMEYITKPMEKTRIVNALRKAMENIDAERLKRKNELLIKEKLETVVPIIESGLIHNILLQEHFREDIENYRSILGITQQYAYMIAVVSGDEQQGNHMTNAVG
;
A
#
# COMPACT_ATOMS: atom_id res chain seq x y z
N GLY A 1 15.92 13.60 -0.03
CA GLY A 1 16.89 14.05 -1.05
C GLY A 1 17.35 12.90 -1.94
N ILE A 2 18.04 13.22 -3.04
CA ILE A 2 18.58 12.24 -4.00
C ILE A 2 19.77 11.51 -3.34
N ARG A 3 19.73 10.16 -3.30
CA ARG A 3 20.77 9.33 -2.67
C ARG A 3 21.77 8.75 -3.68
N GLY A 4 21.35 8.55 -4.91
CA GLY A 4 22.19 8.01 -5.98
C GLY A 4 21.59 8.31 -7.35
N VAL A 5 22.47 8.43 -8.34
CA VAL A 5 22.12 8.64 -9.74
C VAL A 5 22.91 7.67 -10.57
N GLN A 6 22.25 7.02 -11.51
CA GLN A 6 22.86 6.14 -12.51
C GLN A 6 22.38 6.56 -13.88
N ASP A 7 23.17 6.32 -14.92
CA ASP A 7 22.82 6.62 -16.30
C ASP A 7 22.99 5.39 -17.20
N ALA A 8 22.16 5.33 -18.24
CA ALA A 8 22.21 4.29 -19.26
C ALA A 8 21.94 4.90 -20.64
N LYS A 9 22.59 4.35 -21.67
CA LYS A 9 22.58 4.92 -23.02
C LYS A 9 21.68 4.19 -24.02
N THR A 10 21.19 3.00 -23.69
CA THR A 10 20.36 2.18 -24.56
C THR A 10 19.15 1.67 -23.81
N GLY A 11 18.05 1.37 -24.50
CA GLY A 11 16.85 0.84 -23.85
C GLY A 11 17.10 -0.46 -23.09
N ARG A 12 17.99 -1.34 -23.59
CA ARG A 12 18.38 -2.57 -22.90
C ARG A 12 19.10 -2.29 -21.59
N SER A 13 20.12 -1.42 -21.63
CA SER A 13 20.87 -1.07 -20.42
C SER A 13 19.99 -0.35 -19.38
N VAL A 14 18.97 0.39 -19.81
CA VAL A 14 17.99 1.01 -18.90
C VAL A 14 17.16 -0.07 -18.19
N ILE A 15 16.70 -1.10 -18.90
CA ILE A 15 15.92 -2.20 -18.30
C ILE A 15 16.77 -2.95 -17.27
N GLU A 16 17.97 -3.37 -17.64
CA GLU A 16 18.92 -4.07 -16.76
C GLU A 16 19.27 -3.24 -15.51
N LEU A 17 19.47 -1.93 -15.71
CA LEU A 17 19.73 -1.00 -14.62
C LEU A 17 18.52 -0.83 -13.70
N ALA A 18 17.31 -0.77 -14.25
CA ALA A 18 16.10 -0.65 -13.47
C ALA A 18 15.84 -1.89 -12.60
N GLU A 19 16.21 -3.08 -13.05
CA GLU A 19 16.10 -4.33 -12.27
C GLU A 19 17.05 -4.35 -11.08
N SER A 20 18.32 -3.94 -11.31
CA SER A 20 19.37 -3.99 -10.29
C SER A 20 19.32 -2.81 -9.32
N PHE A 21 19.16 -1.60 -9.83
CA PHE A 21 19.20 -0.36 -9.06
C PHE A 21 17.84 0.01 -8.44
N ARG A 22 16.72 -0.45 -9.05
CA ARG A 22 15.33 -0.16 -8.63
C ARG A 22 15.08 1.32 -8.35
N PRO A 23 15.20 2.18 -9.36
CA PRO A 23 15.09 3.62 -9.17
C PRO A 23 13.68 4.03 -8.74
N ASP A 24 13.60 5.01 -7.82
CA ASP A 24 12.34 5.67 -7.49
C ASP A 24 11.85 6.57 -8.64
N ILE A 25 12.78 7.22 -9.35
CA ILE A 25 12.49 8.13 -10.47
C ILE A 25 13.38 7.74 -11.65
N ALA A 26 12.78 7.60 -12.83
CA ALA A 26 13.50 7.41 -14.08
C ALA A 26 13.19 8.54 -15.05
N VAL A 27 14.23 9.27 -15.47
CA VAL A 27 14.14 10.26 -16.53
C VAL A 27 14.53 9.58 -17.84
N MET A 28 13.57 9.46 -18.77
CA MET A 28 13.66 8.60 -19.93
C MET A 28 13.60 9.40 -21.23
N ASP A 29 14.56 9.23 -22.12
CA ASP A 29 14.41 9.65 -23.51
C ASP A 29 13.62 8.61 -24.30
N ILE A 30 12.75 9.05 -25.19
CA ILE A 30 12.00 8.12 -26.07
C ILE A 30 12.91 7.55 -27.15
N LEU A 31 13.78 8.39 -27.72
CA LEU A 31 14.65 8.00 -28.83
C LEU A 31 15.97 7.45 -28.31
N MET A 32 15.98 6.17 -27.99
CA MET A 32 17.19 5.44 -27.61
C MET A 32 17.54 4.38 -28.65
N PRO A 33 18.83 4.06 -28.83
CA PRO A 33 19.26 2.95 -29.69
C PRO A 33 18.71 1.60 -29.24
N GLY A 34 18.24 0.79 -30.18
CA GLY A 34 17.68 -0.53 -29.93
C GLY A 34 16.24 -0.46 -29.44
N ILE A 35 16.01 -0.70 -28.16
CA ILE A 35 14.68 -0.59 -27.55
C ILE A 35 14.39 0.88 -27.26
N ASN A 36 13.27 1.39 -27.76
CA ASN A 36 12.85 2.78 -27.50
C ASN A 36 12.39 2.97 -26.05
N GLY A 37 12.30 4.24 -25.60
CA GLY A 37 11.95 4.56 -24.22
C GLY A 37 10.57 4.08 -23.79
N ILE A 38 9.59 4.07 -24.69
CA ILE A 38 8.22 3.58 -24.41
C ILE A 38 8.23 2.08 -24.12
N ASP A 39 8.89 1.29 -24.97
CA ASP A 39 8.96 -0.16 -24.78
C ASP A 39 9.82 -0.53 -23.56
N ALA A 40 10.89 0.22 -23.30
CA ALA A 40 11.68 0.07 -22.07
C ALA A 40 10.82 0.35 -20.81
N MET A 41 10.00 1.40 -20.82
CA MET A 41 9.08 1.70 -19.71
C MET A 41 8.04 0.61 -19.51
N LYS A 42 7.49 0.03 -20.61
CA LYS A 42 6.54 -1.11 -20.51
C LYS A 42 7.18 -2.29 -19.80
N GLU A 43 8.43 -2.61 -20.15
CA GLU A 43 9.15 -3.72 -19.53
C GLU A 43 9.44 -3.45 -18.04
N ILE A 44 9.93 -2.26 -17.71
CA ILE A 44 10.16 -1.87 -16.32
C ILE A 44 8.86 -1.92 -15.49
N ARG A 45 7.73 -1.50 -16.05
CA ARG A 45 6.42 -1.57 -15.36
C ARG A 45 5.99 -2.99 -14.98
N ARG A 46 6.43 -4.00 -15.72
CA ARG A 46 6.12 -5.42 -15.39
C ARG A 46 6.80 -5.88 -14.10
N THR A 47 8.00 -5.37 -13.84
CA THR A 47 8.82 -5.78 -12.69
C THR A 47 8.81 -4.77 -11.55
N ASN A 48 8.56 -3.49 -11.87
CA ASN A 48 8.56 -2.38 -10.91
C ASN A 48 7.46 -1.34 -11.21
N ASN A 49 6.35 -1.45 -10.50
CA ASN A 49 5.23 -0.53 -10.63
C ASN A 49 5.42 0.81 -9.89
N HIS A 50 6.45 0.93 -9.04
CA HIS A 50 6.65 2.10 -8.19
C HIS A 50 7.51 3.19 -8.80
N THR A 51 8.29 2.87 -9.85
CA THR A 51 9.14 3.87 -10.53
C THR A 51 8.29 4.98 -11.14
N VAL A 52 8.58 6.22 -10.77
CA VAL A 52 7.98 7.40 -11.37
C VAL A 52 8.75 7.75 -12.65
N PHE A 53 8.05 7.80 -13.78
CA PHE A 53 8.67 8.15 -15.07
C PHE A 53 8.46 9.62 -15.40
N ILE A 54 9.54 10.28 -15.81
CA ILE A 54 9.56 11.58 -16.46
C ILE A 54 10.13 11.36 -17.86
N VAL A 55 9.35 11.66 -18.89
CA VAL A 55 9.76 11.45 -20.27
C VAL A 55 10.31 12.73 -20.88
N MET A 56 11.44 12.60 -21.58
CA MET A 56 12.03 13.66 -22.40
C MET A 56 12.00 13.23 -23.87
N SER A 57 11.53 14.08 -24.77
CA SER A 57 11.47 13.76 -26.19
C SER A 57 11.83 14.96 -27.06
N ALA A 58 12.60 14.72 -28.12
CA ALA A 58 12.87 15.70 -29.16
C ALA A 58 11.70 15.87 -30.15
N TYR A 59 10.70 14.98 -30.11
CA TYR A 59 9.59 14.95 -31.04
C TYR A 59 8.27 15.11 -30.31
N ASP A 60 7.45 16.01 -30.85
CA ASP A 60 6.05 16.21 -30.45
C ASP A 60 5.14 15.23 -31.23
N LYS A 61 5.50 13.93 -31.23
CA LYS A 61 4.63 12.92 -31.83
C LYS A 61 3.53 12.56 -30.83
N PHE A 62 2.31 12.92 -31.21
CA PHE A 62 1.10 12.67 -30.44
C PHE A 62 0.96 11.21 -29.97
N ASP A 63 1.39 10.24 -30.81
CA ASP A 63 1.30 8.82 -30.47
C ASP A 63 2.18 8.43 -29.28
N TYR A 64 3.40 8.94 -29.18
CA TYR A 64 4.29 8.68 -28.04
C TYR A 64 3.78 9.33 -26.76
N ALA A 65 3.24 10.54 -26.83
CA ALA A 65 2.64 11.22 -25.69
C ALA A 65 1.43 10.43 -25.18
N LYS A 66 0.57 9.93 -26.09
CA LYS A 66 -0.59 9.10 -25.74
C LYS A 66 -0.19 7.77 -25.07
N GLU A 67 0.85 7.11 -25.56
CA GLU A 67 1.36 5.87 -24.94
C GLU A 67 2.02 6.15 -23.58
N ALA A 68 2.79 7.22 -23.45
CA ALA A 68 3.38 7.63 -22.19
C ALA A 68 2.32 7.89 -21.10
N ILE A 69 1.23 8.58 -21.46
CA ILE A 69 0.10 8.82 -20.56
C ILE A 69 -0.53 7.49 -20.10
N LYS A 70 -0.75 6.53 -21.01
CA LYS A 70 -1.27 5.20 -20.65
C LYS A 70 -0.36 4.43 -19.70
N LEU A 71 0.95 4.66 -19.77
CA LEU A 71 1.93 4.06 -18.87
C LEU A 71 2.03 4.78 -17.52
N GLY A 72 1.25 5.83 -17.29
CA GLY A 72 1.26 6.61 -16.06
C GLY A 72 2.54 7.42 -15.89
N VAL A 73 3.05 8.00 -16.97
CA VAL A 73 4.16 8.95 -16.92
C VAL A 73 3.71 10.21 -16.19
N MET A 74 4.51 10.66 -15.24
CA MET A 74 4.18 11.81 -14.42
C MET A 74 4.29 13.12 -15.19
N GLU A 75 5.29 13.24 -16.06
CA GLU A 75 5.50 14.42 -16.88
C GLU A 75 6.15 14.06 -18.22
N TYR A 76 5.70 14.74 -19.28
CA TYR A 76 6.24 14.64 -20.63
C TYR A 76 6.86 15.99 -21.02
N ILE A 77 8.15 16.01 -21.29
CA ILE A 77 8.92 17.22 -21.53
C ILE A 77 9.49 17.18 -22.96
N THR A 78 9.14 18.17 -23.77
CA THR A 78 9.70 18.32 -25.12
C THR A 78 11.03 19.07 -25.09
N LYS A 79 12.01 18.58 -25.89
CA LYS A 79 13.28 19.26 -26.13
C LYS A 79 13.11 20.30 -27.26
N PRO A 80 13.77 21.49 -27.22
CA PRO A 80 14.64 21.98 -26.15
C PRO A 80 13.87 22.40 -24.91
N MET A 81 14.44 22.16 -23.73
CA MET A 81 13.79 22.45 -22.45
C MET A 81 14.68 23.29 -21.55
N GLU A 82 14.08 24.08 -20.71
CA GLU A 82 14.78 24.81 -19.67
C GLU A 82 15.16 23.87 -18.51
N LYS A 83 16.32 24.09 -17.93
CA LYS A 83 16.80 23.35 -16.76
C LYS A 83 15.81 23.38 -15.58
N THR A 84 15.15 24.53 -15.39
CA THR A 84 14.12 24.76 -14.37
C THR A 84 12.95 23.78 -14.49
N ARG A 85 12.55 23.42 -15.71
CA ARG A 85 11.44 22.50 -15.96
C ARG A 85 11.74 21.09 -15.45
N ILE A 86 12.95 20.57 -15.74
CA ILE A 86 13.38 19.25 -15.22
C ILE A 86 13.47 19.26 -13.70
N VAL A 87 14.05 20.32 -13.12
CA VAL A 87 14.20 20.45 -11.66
C VAL A 87 12.84 20.45 -10.99
N ASN A 88 11.86 21.17 -11.55
CA ASN A 88 10.51 21.19 -11.02
C ASN A 88 9.79 19.85 -11.15
N ALA A 89 9.95 19.15 -12.28
CA ALA A 89 9.42 17.80 -12.47
C ALA A 89 9.99 16.81 -11.45
N LEU A 90 11.31 16.84 -11.22
CA LEU A 90 11.97 16.01 -10.21
C LEU A 90 11.49 16.33 -8.79
N ARG A 91 11.33 17.61 -8.44
CA ARG A 91 10.80 18.01 -7.12
C ARG A 91 9.41 17.47 -6.90
N LYS A 92 8.53 17.63 -7.87
CA LYS A 92 7.16 17.12 -7.84
C LYS A 92 7.12 15.59 -7.74
N ALA A 93 8.02 14.89 -8.44
CA ALA A 93 8.17 13.45 -8.34
C ALA A 93 8.59 13.01 -6.91
N MET A 94 9.55 13.69 -6.31
CA MET A 94 9.97 13.42 -4.94
C MET A 94 8.84 13.65 -3.93
N GLU A 95 8.11 14.76 -4.06
CA GLU A 95 6.96 15.07 -3.19
C GLU A 95 5.88 14.00 -3.27
N ASN A 96 5.54 13.53 -4.46
CA ASN A 96 4.58 12.45 -4.66
C ASN A 96 5.04 11.14 -4.01
N ILE A 97 6.31 10.76 -4.21
CA ILE A 97 6.88 9.55 -3.62
C ILE A 97 6.87 9.62 -2.09
N ASP A 98 7.24 10.77 -1.53
CA ASP A 98 7.25 10.96 -0.07
C ASP A 98 5.82 10.91 0.50
N ALA A 99 4.84 11.49 -0.19
CA ALA A 99 3.43 11.42 0.19
C ALA A 99 2.88 9.99 0.15
N GLU A 100 3.19 9.21 -0.91
CA GLU A 100 2.78 7.81 -1.01
C GLU A 100 3.43 6.93 0.07
N ARG A 101 4.71 7.16 0.38
CA ARG A 101 5.42 6.47 1.45
C ARG A 101 4.81 6.76 2.81
N LEU A 102 4.47 8.02 3.07
CA LEU A 102 3.80 8.42 4.31
C LEU A 102 2.43 7.77 4.44
N LYS A 103 1.63 7.80 3.36
CA LYS A 103 0.32 7.15 3.32
C LYS A 103 0.43 5.65 3.64
N ARG A 104 1.32 4.94 2.96
CA ARG A 104 1.55 3.50 3.20
C ARG A 104 2.00 3.21 4.63
N LYS A 105 2.90 4.04 5.18
CA LYS A 105 3.32 3.92 6.58
C LYS A 105 2.14 4.06 7.55
N ASN A 106 1.28 5.05 7.31
CA ASN A 106 0.10 5.27 8.14
C ASN A 106 -0.90 4.10 8.03
N GLU A 107 -1.13 3.59 6.82
CA GLU A 107 -1.99 2.40 6.59
C GLU A 107 -1.47 1.17 7.35
N LEU A 108 -0.16 0.93 7.32
CA LEU A 108 0.46 -0.17 8.08
C LEU A 108 0.32 0.01 9.59
N LEU A 109 0.53 1.24 10.10
CA LEU A 109 0.35 1.54 11.52
C LEU A 109 -1.11 1.36 11.99
N ILE A 110 -2.08 1.75 11.16
CA ILE A 110 -3.49 1.53 11.44
C ILE A 110 -3.79 0.03 11.48
N LYS A 111 -3.29 -0.72 10.49
CA LYS A 111 -3.47 -2.17 10.45
C LYS A 111 -2.88 -2.86 11.68
N GLU A 112 -1.65 -2.53 12.05
CA GLU A 112 -0.99 -3.07 13.25
C GLU A 112 -1.77 -2.76 14.53
N LYS A 113 -2.28 -1.52 14.67
CA LYS A 113 -3.13 -1.14 15.81
C LYS A 113 -4.43 -1.94 15.84
N LEU A 114 -5.08 -2.14 14.69
CA LEU A 114 -6.30 -2.95 14.62
C LEU A 114 -6.04 -4.41 15.01
N GLU A 115 -4.95 -5.01 14.53
CA GLU A 115 -4.55 -6.38 14.89
C GLU A 115 -4.30 -6.54 16.40
N THR A 116 -3.91 -5.47 17.09
CA THR A 116 -3.68 -5.49 18.54
C THR A 116 -4.95 -5.21 19.33
N VAL A 117 -5.78 -4.26 18.86
CA VAL A 117 -6.97 -3.78 19.60
C VAL A 117 -8.15 -4.73 19.43
N VAL A 118 -8.35 -5.33 18.25
CA VAL A 118 -9.49 -6.22 17.99
C VAL A 118 -9.53 -7.39 18.99
N PRO A 119 -8.46 -8.14 19.27
CA PRO A 119 -8.50 -9.22 20.28
C PRO A 119 -8.85 -8.73 21.70
N ILE A 120 -8.46 -7.52 22.06
CA ILE A 120 -8.80 -6.94 23.36
C ILE A 120 -10.30 -6.67 23.44
N ILE A 121 -10.88 -6.11 22.38
CA ILE A 121 -12.30 -5.83 22.28
C ILE A 121 -13.11 -7.13 22.27
N GLU A 122 -12.67 -8.15 21.51
CA GLU A 122 -13.29 -9.49 21.49
C GLU A 122 -13.26 -10.14 22.88
N SER A 123 -12.13 -10.09 23.57
CA SER A 123 -12.00 -10.58 24.95
C SER A 123 -12.93 -9.84 25.92
N GLY A 124 -13.06 -8.52 25.77
CA GLY A 124 -13.98 -7.70 26.57
C GLY A 124 -15.43 -8.08 26.34
N LEU A 125 -15.84 -8.29 25.09
CA LEU A 125 -17.19 -8.76 24.75
C LEU A 125 -17.49 -10.12 25.39
N ILE A 126 -16.58 -11.10 25.24
CA ILE A 126 -16.72 -12.45 25.82
C ILE A 126 -16.83 -12.37 27.34
N HIS A 127 -15.97 -11.56 27.97
CA HIS A 127 -15.97 -11.37 29.42
C HIS A 127 -17.32 -10.80 29.93
N ASN A 128 -17.80 -9.77 29.25
CA ASN A 128 -19.11 -9.17 29.59
C ASN A 128 -20.28 -10.15 29.43
N ILE A 129 -20.25 -10.98 28.37
CA ILE A 129 -21.29 -12.00 28.15
C ILE A 129 -21.23 -13.08 29.25
N LEU A 130 -20.02 -13.56 29.61
CA LEU A 130 -19.83 -14.64 30.58
C LEU A 130 -20.15 -14.23 32.00
N LEU A 131 -19.78 -13.01 32.41
CA LEU A 131 -19.99 -12.55 33.78
C LEU A 131 -21.36 -11.91 34.01
N GLN A 132 -22.22 -11.84 32.99
CA GLN A 132 -23.55 -11.20 33.04
C GLN A 132 -23.49 -9.74 33.54
N GLU A 133 -22.39 -9.07 33.44
CA GLU A 133 -22.23 -7.63 33.70
C GLU A 133 -22.75 -6.84 32.50
N HIS A 134 -24.07 -6.87 32.25
CA HIS A 134 -24.57 -6.26 31.02
C HIS A 134 -25.16 -4.89 31.25
N PHE A 135 -24.56 -3.96 30.61
CA PHE A 135 -25.34 -2.88 30.00
C PHE A 135 -25.59 -3.26 28.54
N ARG A 136 -26.86 -3.34 28.14
CA ARG A 136 -27.30 -3.64 26.76
C ARG A 136 -26.57 -2.72 25.74
N GLU A 137 -26.27 -1.52 26.15
CA GLU A 137 -25.55 -0.48 25.42
C GLU A 137 -24.10 -0.87 25.11
N ASP A 138 -23.39 -1.54 26.01
CA ASP A 138 -22.03 -2.01 25.83
C ASP A 138 -21.94 -3.13 24.79
N ILE A 139 -22.89 -4.06 24.82
CA ILE A 139 -22.94 -5.15 23.81
C ILE A 139 -23.23 -4.61 22.42
N GLU A 140 -24.11 -3.63 22.27
CA GLU A 140 -24.39 -3.00 20.98
C GLU A 140 -23.13 -2.22 20.46
N ASN A 141 -22.38 -1.57 21.33
CA ASN A 141 -21.13 -0.92 21.00
C ASN A 141 -20.08 -1.94 20.51
N TYR A 142 -19.89 -3.05 21.22
CA TYR A 142 -18.99 -4.12 20.77
C TYR A 142 -19.41 -4.71 19.43
N ARG A 143 -20.70 -4.97 19.23
CA ARG A 143 -21.24 -5.48 17.97
C ARG A 143 -20.97 -4.52 16.82
N SER A 144 -21.18 -3.22 17.04
CA SER A 144 -20.92 -2.18 16.05
C SER A 144 -19.42 -2.10 15.67
N ILE A 145 -18.54 -2.13 16.66
CA ILE A 145 -17.09 -2.04 16.44
C ILE A 145 -16.56 -3.28 15.71
N LEU A 146 -17.05 -4.47 16.07
CA LEU A 146 -16.63 -5.74 15.47
C LEU A 146 -17.36 -6.08 14.17
N GLY A 147 -18.32 -5.26 13.75
CA GLY A 147 -19.12 -5.49 12.53
C GLY A 147 -20.02 -6.72 12.61
N ILE A 148 -20.45 -7.13 13.82
CA ILE A 148 -21.30 -8.30 14.05
C ILE A 148 -22.75 -7.93 13.72
N THR A 149 -23.27 -8.48 12.62
CA THR A 149 -24.66 -8.26 12.16
C THR A 149 -25.63 -9.36 12.59
N GLN A 150 -25.11 -10.51 13.02
CA GLN A 150 -25.88 -11.67 13.43
C GLN A 150 -26.65 -11.39 14.72
N GLN A 151 -27.91 -11.85 14.80
CA GLN A 151 -28.76 -11.72 15.98
C GLN A 151 -28.52 -12.83 17.01
N TYR A 152 -27.95 -13.95 16.58
CA TYR A 152 -27.72 -15.14 17.41
C TYR A 152 -26.27 -15.59 17.28
N ALA A 153 -25.69 -16.04 18.38
CA ALA A 153 -24.38 -16.65 18.43
C ALA A 153 -24.43 -17.89 19.33
N TYR A 154 -23.55 -18.86 19.05
CA TYR A 154 -23.36 -20.04 19.89
C TYR A 154 -21.99 -19.93 20.55
N MET A 155 -21.95 -20.21 21.85
CA MET A 155 -20.68 -20.27 22.59
C MET A 155 -20.54 -21.67 23.20
N ILE A 156 -19.34 -22.25 23.01
CA ILE A 156 -18.98 -23.50 23.64
C ILE A 156 -17.86 -23.20 24.64
N ALA A 157 -18.16 -23.42 25.92
CA ALA A 157 -17.16 -23.32 26.97
C ALA A 157 -16.69 -24.72 27.37
N VAL A 158 -15.39 -24.95 27.38
CA VAL A 158 -14.77 -26.17 27.88
C VAL A 158 -13.97 -25.82 29.13
N VAL A 159 -14.39 -26.38 30.27
CA VAL A 159 -13.71 -26.22 31.55
C VAL A 159 -12.99 -27.52 31.85
N SER A 160 -11.65 -27.47 31.94
CA SER A 160 -10.84 -28.58 32.48
C SER A 160 -10.42 -28.24 33.91
N GLY A 161 -10.80 -29.05 34.86
CA GLY A 161 -10.42 -28.87 36.26
C GLY A 161 -10.38 -30.25 36.95
N ASP A 162 -9.71 -30.34 38.10
CA ASP A 162 -9.68 -31.55 38.91
C ASP A 162 -11.09 -31.92 39.41
N GLU A 163 -11.44 -33.17 39.41
CA GLU A 163 -12.75 -33.75 39.72
C GLU A 163 -13.36 -33.31 41.08
N GLN A 164 -12.57 -32.67 41.95
CA GLN A 164 -13.06 -32.24 43.27
C GLN A 164 -13.80 -30.89 43.31
N GLN A 165 -13.84 -30.12 42.23
CA GLN A 165 -14.53 -28.82 42.18
C GLN A 165 -15.77 -28.82 41.25
N GLY A 166 -16.12 -29.93 40.63
CA GLY A 166 -17.15 -30.01 39.59
C GLY A 166 -18.63 -29.84 40.05
N ASN A 167 -18.92 -29.76 41.35
CA ASN A 167 -20.31 -29.76 41.83
C ASN A 167 -20.95 -28.38 41.99
N HIS A 168 -20.25 -27.28 41.69
CA HIS A 168 -20.80 -25.94 41.90
C HIS A 168 -21.24 -25.20 40.63
N MET A 169 -20.97 -25.73 39.43
CA MET A 169 -21.24 -25.00 38.17
C MET A 169 -22.48 -25.46 37.40
N THR A 170 -23.14 -26.52 37.77
CA THR A 170 -24.31 -27.06 37.04
C THR A 170 -25.63 -26.31 37.25
N ASN A 171 -25.68 -25.31 38.15
CA ASN A 171 -26.92 -24.59 38.47
C ASN A 171 -27.04 -23.21 37.83
N ALA A 172 -26.18 -22.81 36.90
CA ALA A 172 -26.18 -21.45 36.32
C ALA A 172 -26.74 -21.36 34.88
N VAL A 173 -27.28 -22.45 34.32
CA VAL A 173 -27.94 -22.44 33.01
C VAL A 173 -29.34 -22.97 33.15
N GLY A 174 -30.24 -22.04 33.52
CA GLY A 174 -31.65 -22.18 33.49
C GLY A 174 -32.29 -20.95 32.91
#